data_d6191581bb26c5dddd2a66204e19fdaf
#
_entry.id   d6191581bb26c5dddd2a66204e19fdaf
#
_cell.length_a   1.000
_cell.length_b   1.000
_cell.length_c   1.000
_cell.angle_alpha   90.00
_cell.angle_beta   90.00
_cell.angle_gamma   90.00
#
_symmetry.space_group_name_H-M   'P 1'
#
loop_
_entity.id
_entity.type
_entity.pdbx_description
1 polymer ?
#
loop_
_entity_poly.entity_id
_entity_poly.type
_entity_poly.pdbx_seq_one_letter_code
_entity_poly.pdbx_strand_id
1 'polypeptide(L)'
;MARKWFAKLSVLMLTSCSSSLHVGDLLFHVTKTGNAITDVTPGMIDHVAIVLSRDSVIEAVGAGVRTTPLDSLRSQEGYYIIGKVRRADPTLSVINARCLLGRPYDRLYLPDNEAIYCSELVLFSMVDHRGNHLLQPVPMSFHDASGHITPYWQQFYRKHGMEVPEGWPGSNPGELSQRHEVRLKGKLL
;
A
#
# COMPACT_ATOMS: atom_id res chain seq x y z
N MET A 1 -6.13 68.62 -1.18
CA MET A 1 -5.22 67.56 -1.68
C MET A 1 -5.58 66.24 -1.04
N ALA A 2 -6.29 65.35 -1.74
CA ALA A 2 -6.75 64.09 -1.22
C ALA A 2 -5.83 62.95 -1.74
N ARG A 3 -5.06 62.31 -0.82
CA ARG A 3 -4.20 61.15 -1.16
C ARG A 3 -5.06 59.91 -1.27
N LYS A 4 -5.23 59.36 -2.48
CA LYS A 4 -5.81 58.05 -2.73
C LYS A 4 -4.82 56.94 -2.33
N TRP A 5 -5.19 56.16 -1.35
CA TRP A 5 -4.47 54.90 -1.01
C TRP A 5 -4.98 53.78 -1.89
N PHE A 6 -4.14 53.26 -2.79
CA PHE A 6 -4.37 52.03 -3.51
C PHE A 6 -3.92 50.85 -2.66
N ALA A 7 -4.86 50.12 -2.09
CA ALA A 7 -4.58 48.84 -1.46
C ALA A 7 -4.25 47.82 -2.58
N LYS A 8 -2.99 47.35 -2.61
CA LYS A 8 -2.61 46.21 -3.45
C LYS A 8 -3.17 44.93 -2.84
N LEU A 9 -4.22 44.37 -3.43
CA LEU A 9 -4.75 43.05 -3.09
C LEU A 9 -3.77 41.99 -3.65
N SER A 10 -2.90 41.46 -2.79
CA SER A 10 -2.05 40.30 -3.14
C SER A 10 -2.93 39.04 -3.13
N VAL A 11 -3.31 38.57 -4.31
CA VAL A 11 -3.93 37.26 -4.48
C VAL A 11 -2.85 36.21 -4.24
N LEU A 12 -2.88 35.59 -3.08
CA LEU A 12 -2.06 34.42 -2.75
C LEU A 12 -2.60 33.24 -3.59
N MET A 13 -1.95 32.96 -4.71
CA MET A 13 -2.22 31.73 -5.46
C MET A 13 -1.75 30.55 -4.62
N LEU A 14 -2.68 29.87 -3.94
CA LEU A 14 -2.46 28.56 -3.37
C LEU A 14 -2.28 27.59 -4.54
N THR A 15 -1.02 27.34 -4.93
CA THR A 15 -0.68 26.25 -5.83
C THR A 15 -1.00 24.96 -5.10
N SER A 16 -2.15 24.38 -5.42
CA SER A 16 -2.46 22.99 -5.06
C SER A 16 -1.36 22.11 -5.65
N CYS A 17 -0.45 21.64 -4.83
CA CYS A 17 0.56 20.69 -5.25
C CYS A 17 -0.14 19.34 -5.47
N SER A 18 -0.73 19.17 -6.65
CA SER A 18 -1.21 17.87 -7.12
C SER A 18 0.01 16.96 -7.18
N SER A 19 0.06 15.98 -6.28
CA SER A 19 1.13 14.99 -6.29
C SER A 19 0.99 14.13 -7.55
N SER A 20 1.90 14.34 -8.50
CA SER A 20 1.92 13.57 -9.74
C SER A 20 2.21 12.09 -9.45
N LEU A 21 1.40 11.23 -10.05
CA LEU A 21 1.56 9.78 -10.01
C LEU A 21 2.65 9.35 -10.99
N HIS A 22 3.56 8.50 -10.54
CA HIS A 22 4.66 7.99 -11.36
C HIS A 22 4.72 6.46 -11.31
N VAL A 23 5.29 5.86 -12.35
CA VAL A 23 5.59 4.42 -12.38
C VAL A 23 6.44 4.03 -11.17
N GLY A 24 6.10 2.92 -10.53
CA GLY A 24 6.75 2.45 -9.31
C GLY A 24 6.26 3.14 -8.01
N ASP A 25 5.38 4.14 -8.09
CA ASP A 25 4.70 4.64 -6.89
C ASP A 25 3.76 3.57 -6.31
N LEU A 26 3.54 3.63 -5.00
CA LEU A 26 2.59 2.80 -4.29
C LEU A 26 1.27 3.54 -4.13
N LEU A 27 0.17 2.81 -4.21
CA LEU A 27 -1.17 3.32 -3.89
C LEU A 27 -1.69 2.57 -2.67
N PHE A 28 -1.72 3.23 -1.52
CA PHE A 28 -2.29 2.71 -0.29
C PHE A 28 -3.78 3.06 -0.22
N HIS A 29 -4.63 2.05 -0.16
CA HIS A 29 -6.06 2.24 0.01
C HIS A 29 -6.38 2.54 1.48
N VAL A 30 -7.10 3.62 1.71
CA VAL A 30 -7.64 4.00 3.03
C VAL A 30 -9.14 3.75 2.99
N THR A 31 -9.58 2.73 3.72
CA THR A 31 -11.01 2.40 3.83
C THR A 31 -11.74 3.37 4.75
N LYS A 32 -13.05 3.55 4.54
CA LYS A 32 -13.90 4.35 5.43
C LYS A 32 -14.42 3.57 6.63
N THR A 33 -14.52 2.27 6.48
CA THR A 33 -15.02 1.35 7.52
C THR A 33 -13.93 0.38 7.93
N GLY A 34 -13.83 0.06 9.22
CA GLY A 34 -12.88 -0.94 9.71
C GLY A 34 -13.15 -2.33 9.13
N ASN A 35 -12.09 -3.13 9.03
CA ASN A 35 -12.15 -4.53 8.62
C ASN A 35 -11.05 -5.32 9.32
N ALA A 36 -11.02 -6.64 9.12
CA ALA A 36 -10.08 -7.53 9.79
C ALA A 36 -8.59 -7.14 9.61
N ILE A 37 -8.24 -6.51 8.49
CA ILE A 37 -6.88 -6.02 8.25
C ILE A 37 -6.63 -4.75 9.09
N THR A 38 -7.55 -3.77 9.06
CA THR A 38 -7.38 -2.52 9.79
C THR A 38 -7.47 -2.68 11.30
N ASP A 39 -8.11 -3.75 11.79
CA ASP A 39 -8.19 -4.05 13.22
C ASP A 39 -6.82 -4.42 13.84
N VAL A 40 -5.90 -4.93 13.02
CA VAL A 40 -4.59 -5.41 13.45
C VAL A 40 -3.42 -4.67 12.78
N THR A 41 -3.70 -3.59 12.03
CA THR A 41 -2.68 -2.79 11.36
C THR A 41 -2.80 -1.32 11.72
N PRO A 42 -1.70 -0.54 11.66
CA PRO A 42 -1.77 0.90 11.89
C PRO A 42 -2.65 1.62 10.86
N GLY A 43 -3.49 2.52 11.33
CA GLY A 43 -4.37 3.34 10.49
C GLY A 43 -5.50 2.55 9.84
N MET A 44 -6.16 3.16 8.86
CA MET A 44 -7.29 2.58 8.11
C MET A 44 -6.86 2.07 6.74
N ILE A 45 -5.61 1.61 6.61
CA ILE A 45 -5.02 1.13 5.35
C ILE A 45 -5.16 -0.38 5.28
N ASP A 46 -5.90 -0.87 4.29
CA ASP A 46 -6.21 -2.30 4.13
C ASP A 46 -5.67 -2.92 2.83
N HIS A 47 -5.15 -2.11 1.91
CA HIS A 47 -4.62 -2.60 0.65
C HIS A 47 -3.49 -1.72 0.12
N VAL A 48 -2.64 -2.28 -0.74
CA VAL A 48 -1.61 -1.56 -1.49
C VAL A 48 -1.44 -2.14 -2.89
N ALA A 49 -1.25 -1.24 -3.87
CA ALA A 49 -0.96 -1.58 -5.26
C ALA A 49 0.29 -0.83 -5.75
N ILE A 50 0.91 -1.29 -6.84
CA ILE A 50 2.08 -0.68 -7.48
C ILE A 50 1.66 -0.07 -8.82
N VAL A 51 2.01 1.19 -9.09
CA VAL A 51 1.71 1.87 -10.34
C VAL A 51 2.57 1.30 -11.48
N LEU A 52 1.93 0.73 -12.50
CA LEU A 52 2.60 0.21 -13.69
C LEU A 52 2.72 1.24 -14.82
N SER A 53 1.71 2.10 -14.96
CA SER A 53 1.62 3.12 -16.01
C SER A 53 0.72 4.26 -15.55
N ARG A 54 0.45 5.22 -16.45
CA ARG A 54 -0.52 6.29 -16.19
C ARG A 54 -1.94 5.76 -15.93
N ASP A 55 -2.27 4.58 -16.46
CA ASP A 55 -3.64 4.08 -16.54
C ASP A 55 -3.82 2.74 -15.83
N SER A 56 -2.77 2.19 -15.22
CA SER A 56 -2.84 0.87 -14.60
C SER A 56 -1.91 0.68 -13.42
N VAL A 57 -2.33 -0.22 -12.54
CA VAL A 57 -1.55 -0.74 -11.41
C VAL A 57 -1.40 -2.25 -11.52
N ILE A 58 -0.49 -2.81 -10.72
CA ILE A 58 -0.45 -4.23 -10.39
C ILE A 58 -0.77 -4.39 -8.91
N GLU A 59 -1.60 -5.36 -8.61
CA GLU A 59 -2.08 -5.64 -7.24
C GLU A 59 -2.29 -7.13 -7.02
N ALA A 60 -2.15 -7.58 -5.78
CA ALA A 60 -2.57 -8.91 -5.37
C ALA A 60 -3.92 -8.79 -4.65
N VAL A 61 -4.94 -9.43 -5.20
CA VAL A 61 -6.32 -9.47 -4.70
C VAL A 61 -6.83 -10.90 -4.70
N GLY A 62 -8.03 -11.14 -4.19
CA GLY A 62 -8.59 -12.49 -4.08
C GLY A 62 -8.57 -13.35 -5.37
N ALA A 63 -8.44 -12.71 -6.54
CA ALA A 63 -8.27 -13.37 -7.85
C ALA A 63 -6.78 -13.62 -8.21
N GLY A 64 -5.85 -13.29 -7.32
CA GLY A 64 -4.40 -13.39 -7.54
C GLY A 64 -3.75 -12.07 -7.95
N VAL A 65 -2.49 -12.14 -8.38
CA VAL A 65 -1.72 -10.98 -8.85
C VAL A 65 -2.14 -10.64 -10.27
N ARG A 66 -2.62 -9.40 -10.46
CA ARG A 66 -3.18 -8.96 -11.74
C ARG A 66 -2.88 -7.48 -12.03
N THR A 67 -3.03 -7.09 -13.29
CA THR A 67 -3.10 -5.68 -13.69
C THR A 67 -4.54 -5.19 -13.58
N THR A 68 -4.72 -4.01 -12.99
CA THR A 68 -6.02 -3.36 -12.80
C THR A 68 -5.99 -1.94 -13.38
N PRO A 69 -7.01 -1.51 -14.15
CA PRO A 69 -7.11 -0.12 -14.58
C PRO A 69 -7.19 0.85 -13.39
N LEU A 70 -6.48 1.96 -13.46
CA LEU A 70 -6.46 2.96 -12.38
C LEU A 70 -7.85 3.53 -12.07
N ASP A 71 -8.69 3.69 -13.09
CA ASP A 71 -10.06 4.20 -12.91
C ASP A 71 -10.94 3.24 -12.12
N SER A 72 -10.66 1.91 -12.19
CA SER A 72 -11.35 0.92 -11.35
C SER A 72 -11.05 1.10 -9.87
N LEU A 73 -9.83 1.54 -9.53
CA LEU A 73 -9.47 1.87 -8.14
C LEU A 73 -10.19 3.12 -7.65
N ARG A 74 -10.31 4.14 -8.49
CA ARG A 74 -10.99 5.41 -8.15
C ARG A 74 -12.48 5.23 -7.88
N SER A 75 -13.10 4.18 -8.41
CA SER A 75 -14.50 3.86 -8.17
C SER A 75 -14.76 3.10 -6.86
N GLN A 76 -13.71 2.68 -6.15
CA GLN A 76 -13.85 2.00 -4.87
C GLN A 76 -14.20 2.98 -3.75
N GLU A 77 -14.89 2.46 -2.71
CA GLU A 77 -15.15 3.25 -1.52
C GLU A 77 -13.82 3.53 -0.78
N GLY A 78 -13.68 4.75 -0.25
CA GLY A 78 -12.44 5.17 0.40
C GLY A 78 -11.64 6.16 -0.46
N TYR A 79 -10.33 6.13 -0.31
CA TYR A 79 -9.41 6.91 -1.13
C TYR A 79 -8.02 6.29 -1.11
N TYR A 80 -7.15 6.75 -2.01
CA TYR A 80 -5.78 6.27 -2.09
C TYR A 80 -4.79 7.36 -1.66
N ILE A 81 -3.74 6.94 -0.93
CA ILE A 81 -2.56 7.75 -0.63
C ILE A 81 -1.42 7.27 -1.51
N ILE A 82 -0.73 8.21 -2.17
CA ILE A 82 0.45 7.91 -2.97
C ILE A 82 1.66 7.78 -2.05
N GLY A 83 2.39 6.68 -2.15
CA GLY A 83 3.67 6.46 -1.51
C GLY A 83 4.78 6.24 -2.52
N LYS A 84 6.01 6.55 -2.14
CA LYS A 84 7.21 6.26 -2.93
C LYS A 84 8.25 5.57 -2.07
N VAL A 85 8.76 4.43 -2.53
CA VAL A 85 9.88 3.77 -1.88
C VAL A 85 11.16 4.53 -2.23
N ARG A 86 11.89 4.98 -1.21
CA ARG A 86 13.15 5.71 -1.37
C ARG A 86 14.20 4.83 -2.04
N ARG A 87 14.95 5.39 -2.99
CA ARG A 87 16.01 4.71 -3.77
C ARG A 87 15.51 3.56 -4.67
N ALA A 88 14.20 3.31 -4.76
CA ALA A 88 13.70 2.31 -5.67
C ALA A 88 13.99 2.70 -7.12
N ASP A 89 14.44 1.72 -7.90
CA ASP A 89 14.48 1.81 -9.36
C ASP A 89 13.08 1.44 -9.88
N PRO A 90 12.34 2.39 -10.47
CA PRO A 90 10.97 2.14 -10.88
C PRO A 90 10.86 1.11 -12.00
N THR A 91 11.85 1.05 -12.90
CA THR A 91 11.85 0.12 -14.03
C THR A 91 12.07 -1.31 -13.55
N LEU A 92 13.12 -1.55 -12.75
CA LEU A 92 13.39 -2.88 -12.21
C LEU A 92 12.30 -3.34 -11.26
N SER A 93 11.79 -2.44 -10.41
CA SER A 93 10.67 -2.78 -9.49
C SER A 93 9.42 -3.20 -10.23
N VAL A 94 9.06 -2.53 -11.34
CA VAL A 94 7.91 -2.90 -12.17
C VAL A 94 8.16 -4.22 -12.93
N ILE A 95 9.38 -4.46 -13.39
CA ILE A 95 9.73 -5.76 -14.01
C ILE A 95 9.54 -6.89 -12.99
N ASN A 96 10.06 -6.75 -11.76
CA ASN A 96 9.87 -7.74 -10.70
C ASN A 96 8.39 -7.97 -10.39
N ALA A 97 7.60 -6.90 -10.25
CA ALA A 97 6.16 -7.02 -10.03
C ALA A 97 5.47 -7.81 -11.15
N ARG A 98 5.83 -7.55 -12.41
CA ARG A 98 5.27 -8.27 -13.57
C ARG A 98 5.65 -9.74 -13.60
N CYS A 99 6.81 -10.14 -13.08
CA CYS A 99 7.20 -11.55 -12.96
C CYS A 99 6.29 -12.33 -11.98
N LEU A 100 5.54 -11.63 -11.13
CA LEU A 100 4.61 -12.25 -10.18
C LEU A 100 3.17 -12.32 -10.71
N LEU A 101 2.87 -11.78 -11.92
CA LEU A 101 1.54 -11.84 -12.53
C LEU A 101 1.03 -13.29 -12.62
N GLY A 102 -0.25 -13.47 -12.26
CA GLY A 102 -0.93 -14.75 -12.29
C GLY A 102 -0.68 -15.63 -11.06
N ARG A 103 0.20 -15.26 -10.14
CA ARG A 103 0.32 -15.98 -8.86
C ARG A 103 -0.96 -15.91 -8.07
N PRO A 104 -1.36 -16.97 -7.36
CA PRO A 104 -2.56 -16.98 -6.55
C PRO A 104 -2.46 -16.00 -5.38
N TYR A 105 -3.62 -15.58 -4.85
CA TYR A 105 -3.65 -14.74 -3.65
C TYR A 105 -3.41 -15.57 -2.40
N ASP A 106 -2.43 -15.18 -1.58
CA ASP A 106 -2.21 -15.79 -0.28
C ASP A 106 -3.24 -15.31 0.74
N ARG A 107 -4.21 -16.17 1.01
CA ARG A 107 -5.25 -15.90 2.01
C ARG A 107 -4.83 -16.20 3.43
N LEU A 108 -3.76 -16.98 3.59
CA LEU A 108 -3.26 -17.41 4.90
C LEU A 108 -2.08 -16.56 5.39
N TYR A 109 -1.59 -15.65 4.54
CA TYR A 109 -0.47 -14.75 4.88
C TYR A 109 0.77 -15.49 5.38
N LEU A 110 1.11 -16.60 4.73
CA LEU A 110 2.22 -17.46 5.12
C LEU A 110 3.49 -17.10 4.36
N PRO A 111 4.66 -17.14 5.00
CA PRO A 111 5.92 -16.98 4.29
C PRO A 111 6.23 -18.20 3.41
N ASP A 112 7.13 -18.01 2.43
CA ASP A 112 7.77 -19.06 1.64
C ASP A 112 6.81 -19.97 0.86
N ASN A 113 5.66 -19.44 0.40
CA ASN A 113 4.76 -20.13 -0.51
C ASN A 113 4.71 -19.45 -1.89
N GLU A 114 4.00 -20.05 -2.86
CA GLU A 114 3.89 -19.47 -4.21
C GLU A 114 2.78 -18.42 -4.35
N ALA A 115 1.94 -18.27 -3.33
CA ALA A 115 0.87 -17.29 -3.29
C ALA A 115 1.40 -15.92 -2.83
N ILE A 116 0.71 -14.85 -3.16
CA ILE A 116 1.15 -13.46 -2.91
C ILE A 116 -0.02 -12.65 -2.35
N TYR A 117 0.17 -11.96 -1.23
CA TYR A 117 -0.77 -10.95 -0.76
C TYR A 117 -0.26 -9.52 -1.06
N CYS A 118 -1.11 -8.50 -0.89
CA CYS A 118 -0.87 -7.17 -1.45
C CYS A 118 0.44 -6.50 -1.01
N SER A 119 0.77 -6.52 0.27
CA SER A 119 2.01 -5.90 0.76
C SER A 119 3.25 -6.77 0.49
N GLU A 120 3.10 -8.08 0.40
CA GLU A 120 4.17 -8.99 -0.01
C GLU A 120 4.58 -8.79 -1.47
N LEU A 121 3.61 -8.52 -2.36
CA LEU A 121 3.90 -8.07 -3.73
C LEU A 121 4.85 -6.87 -3.74
N VAL A 122 4.67 -5.92 -2.82
CA VAL A 122 5.57 -4.76 -2.69
C VAL A 122 6.94 -5.17 -2.19
N LEU A 123 7.04 -6.06 -1.18
CA LEU A 123 8.33 -6.55 -0.66
C LEU A 123 9.18 -7.18 -1.77
N PHE A 124 8.58 -8.05 -2.57
CA PHE A 124 9.29 -8.77 -3.64
C PHE A 124 9.60 -7.90 -4.86
N SER A 125 8.88 -6.79 -5.03
CA SER A 125 9.04 -5.96 -6.22
C SER A 125 10.03 -4.83 -6.03
N MET A 126 10.07 -4.17 -4.86
CA MET A 126 10.82 -2.92 -4.67
C MET A 126 12.31 -3.17 -4.50
N VAL A 127 13.08 -2.81 -5.53
CA VAL A 127 14.54 -2.98 -5.57
C VAL A 127 15.25 -1.66 -5.93
N ASP A 128 16.52 -1.56 -5.55
CA ASP A 128 17.42 -0.48 -6.00
C ASP A 128 17.94 -0.74 -7.43
N HIS A 129 18.74 0.18 -7.96
CA HIS A 129 19.35 0.08 -9.30
C HIS A 129 20.34 -1.10 -9.46
N ARG A 130 20.70 -1.79 -8.37
CA ARG A 130 21.55 -3.00 -8.35
C ARG A 130 20.72 -4.27 -8.22
N GLY A 131 19.41 -4.16 -8.08
CA GLY A 131 18.51 -5.29 -7.86
C GLY A 131 18.41 -5.75 -6.39
N ASN A 132 18.95 -5.00 -5.43
CA ASN A 132 18.82 -5.35 -4.03
C ASN A 132 17.43 -4.97 -3.51
N HIS A 133 16.75 -5.87 -2.80
CA HIS A 133 15.47 -5.58 -2.15
C HIS A 133 15.61 -4.49 -1.10
N LEU A 134 14.71 -3.52 -1.16
CA LEU A 134 14.70 -2.35 -0.27
C LEU A 134 13.84 -2.52 0.98
N LEU A 135 12.92 -3.49 0.94
CA LEU A 135 11.96 -3.76 2.01
C LEU A 135 12.14 -5.21 2.46
N GLN A 136 12.21 -5.42 3.77
CA GLN A 136 12.36 -6.74 4.36
C GLN A 136 11.07 -7.14 5.10
N PRO A 137 10.76 -8.44 5.22
CA PRO A 137 9.70 -8.90 6.08
C PRO A 137 9.93 -8.44 7.53
N VAL A 138 8.83 -8.21 8.25
CA VAL A 138 8.83 -7.94 9.70
C VAL A 138 7.96 -8.97 10.41
N PRO A 139 8.13 -9.20 11.71
CA PRO A 139 7.20 -10.03 12.47
C PRO A 139 5.78 -9.47 12.33
N MET A 140 4.85 -10.28 11.80
CA MET A 140 3.44 -9.90 11.69
C MET A 140 2.77 -9.96 13.04
N SER A 141 1.80 -9.09 13.28
CA SER A 141 0.95 -9.14 14.45
C SER A 141 -0.52 -9.21 14.06
N PHE A 142 -1.26 -10.05 14.78
CA PHE A 142 -2.70 -10.21 14.67
C PHE A 142 -3.43 -9.67 15.92
N HIS A 143 -2.72 -8.83 16.69
CA HIS A 143 -3.24 -8.17 17.88
C HIS A 143 -3.94 -6.85 17.50
N ASP A 144 -5.04 -6.60 18.16
CA ASP A 144 -5.72 -5.31 18.14
C ASP A 144 -5.03 -4.27 19.05
N ALA A 145 -5.59 -3.08 19.11
CA ALA A 145 -5.07 -2.01 19.97
C ALA A 145 -5.09 -2.32 21.48
N SER A 146 -5.84 -3.33 21.91
CA SER A 146 -5.89 -3.80 23.30
C SER A 146 -4.84 -4.87 23.61
N GLY A 147 -4.07 -5.29 22.59
CA GLY A 147 -3.01 -6.29 22.73
C GLY A 147 -3.52 -7.74 22.72
N HIS A 148 -4.70 -8.00 22.18
CA HIS A 148 -5.27 -9.34 22.03
C HIS A 148 -5.41 -9.72 20.57
N ILE A 149 -5.12 -11.00 20.25
CA ILE A 149 -5.43 -11.54 18.92
C ILE A 149 -6.94 -11.51 18.76
N THR A 150 -7.40 -10.86 17.67
CA THR A 150 -8.84 -10.65 17.47
C THR A 150 -9.59 -11.97 17.28
N PRO A 151 -10.87 -12.06 17.71
CA PRO A 151 -11.68 -13.27 17.51
C PRO A 151 -11.80 -13.69 16.03
N TYR A 152 -11.78 -12.72 15.11
CA TYR A 152 -11.80 -12.98 13.68
C TYR A 152 -10.61 -13.85 13.26
N TRP A 153 -9.38 -13.44 13.58
CA TRP A 153 -8.17 -14.17 13.17
C TRP A 153 -8.04 -15.50 13.87
N GLN A 154 -8.40 -15.61 15.15
CA GLN A 154 -8.45 -16.90 15.86
C GLN A 154 -9.40 -17.88 15.16
N GLN A 155 -10.63 -17.44 14.80
CA GLN A 155 -11.58 -18.28 14.11
C GLN A 155 -11.15 -18.61 12.68
N PHE A 156 -10.57 -17.65 11.98
CA PHE A 156 -10.10 -17.82 10.61
C PHE A 156 -9.04 -18.93 10.52
N TYR A 157 -7.96 -18.85 11.30
CA TYR A 157 -6.91 -19.87 11.27
C TYR A 157 -7.38 -21.21 11.82
N ARG A 158 -8.21 -21.23 12.85
CA ARG A 158 -8.81 -22.48 13.36
C ARG A 158 -9.62 -23.23 12.29
N LYS A 159 -10.37 -22.52 11.45
CA LYS A 159 -11.10 -23.13 10.30
C LYS A 159 -10.17 -23.75 9.27
N HIS A 160 -8.93 -23.29 9.19
CA HIS A 160 -7.91 -23.84 8.30
C HIS A 160 -7.01 -24.88 8.99
N GLY A 161 -7.34 -25.30 10.23
CA GLY A 161 -6.56 -26.28 10.97
C GLY A 161 -5.20 -25.78 11.45
N MET A 162 -5.06 -24.45 11.61
CA MET A 162 -3.79 -23.78 11.96
C MET A 162 -3.97 -22.93 13.22
N GLU A 163 -2.86 -22.68 13.89
CA GLU A 163 -2.73 -21.58 14.84
C GLU A 163 -2.46 -20.27 14.12
N VAL A 164 -2.78 -19.15 14.77
CA VAL A 164 -2.47 -17.82 14.22
C VAL A 164 -0.96 -17.67 14.07
N PRO A 165 -0.42 -17.33 12.90
CA PRO A 165 1.03 -17.22 12.67
C PRO A 165 1.58 -15.89 13.21
N GLU A 166 1.33 -15.63 14.49
CA GLU A 166 1.82 -14.47 15.22
C GLU A 166 3.34 -14.44 15.22
N GLY A 167 3.93 -13.29 14.88
CA GLY A 167 5.38 -13.14 14.85
C GLY A 167 6.07 -13.75 13.63
N TRP A 168 5.35 -14.40 12.72
CA TRP A 168 5.96 -14.92 11.50
C TRP A 168 6.36 -13.78 10.56
N PRO A 169 7.44 -13.98 9.75
CA PRO A 169 7.89 -12.93 8.83
C PRO A 169 6.86 -12.63 7.76
N GLY A 170 6.57 -11.36 7.57
CA GLY A 170 5.60 -10.90 6.57
C GLY A 170 5.51 -9.38 6.52
N SER A 171 4.37 -8.86 6.12
CA SER A 171 4.09 -7.42 6.07
C SER A 171 2.59 -7.16 6.10
N ASN A 172 2.20 -5.92 6.35
CA ASN A 172 0.86 -5.44 6.09
C ASN A 172 0.88 -4.01 5.49
N PRO A 173 -0.16 -3.59 4.78
CA PRO A 173 -0.13 -2.32 4.08
C PRO A 173 -0.07 -1.11 5.02
N GLY A 174 -0.70 -1.18 6.20
CA GLY A 174 -0.66 -0.10 7.20
C GLY A 174 0.74 0.10 7.77
N GLU A 175 1.39 -0.97 8.22
CA GLU A 175 2.78 -0.95 8.70
C GLU A 175 3.75 -0.47 7.60
N LEU A 176 3.61 -1.03 6.38
CA LEU A 176 4.44 -0.67 5.25
C LEU A 176 4.38 0.83 4.94
N SER A 177 3.21 1.46 5.07
CA SER A 177 3.04 2.91 4.86
C SER A 177 3.80 3.79 5.84
N GLN A 178 4.16 3.25 7.00
CA GLN A 178 4.86 3.96 8.08
C GLN A 178 6.38 3.74 8.08
N ARG A 179 6.88 2.85 7.22
CA ARG A 179 8.32 2.58 7.14
C ARG A 179 9.10 3.82 6.69
N HIS A 180 10.31 3.99 7.22
CA HIS A 180 11.17 5.12 6.83
C HIS A 180 11.60 5.07 5.36
N GLU A 181 11.60 3.89 4.74
CA GLU A 181 11.85 3.70 3.31
C GLU A 181 10.70 4.25 2.45
N VAL A 182 9.51 4.38 3.00
CA VAL A 182 8.32 4.84 2.28
C VAL A 182 8.05 6.30 2.58
N ARG A 183 8.02 7.14 1.54
CA ARG A 183 7.62 8.54 1.64
C ARG A 183 6.20 8.71 1.11
N LEU A 184 5.26 9.07 1.95
CA LEU A 184 3.91 9.45 1.51
C LEU A 184 3.94 10.82 0.84
N LYS A 185 3.22 10.97 -0.28
CA LYS A 185 3.19 12.19 -1.10
C LYS A 185 1.87 12.96 -0.98
N GLY A 186 0.78 12.30 -0.63
CA GLY A 186 -0.57 12.86 -0.54
C GLY A 186 -1.62 11.97 -1.20
N LYS A 187 -2.85 12.47 -1.28
CA LYS A 187 -3.97 11.73 -1.87
C LYS A 187 -3.87 11.65 -3.39
N LEU A 188 -4.30 10.54 -3.95
CA LEU A 188 -4.62 10.41 -5.36
C LEU A 188 -5.92 11.17 -5.63
N LEU A 189 -5.87 12.16 -6.51
CA LEU A 189 -7.01 12.98 -6.95
C LEU A 189 -7.67 12.40 -8.19
#